data_47b9194d63ddc1f658faf9b74e7a9970
#
_entry.id   47b9194d63ddc1f658faf9b74e7a9970
#
_cell.length_a   1.000
_cell.length_b   1.000
_cell.length_c   1.000
_cell.angle_alpha   90.00
_cell.angle_beta   90.00
_cell.angle_gamma   90.00
#
_symmetry.space_group_name_H-M   'P 1'
#
loop_
_entity.id
_entity.type
_entity.pdbx_description
1 polymer ?
#
loop_
_entity_poly.entity_id
_entity_poly.type
_entity_poly.pdbx_seq_one_letter_code
_entity_poly.pdbx_strand_id
1 'polypeptide(L)'
;MFNVILQKVVKSLYNCNNTNSCNNTTCPEVTLTMTANATQLAPCDLITYTVTITNQDSNVTYGCFKENMPCPIVFLPGTVTINGTSYPTLDPTKGFNVNFLTMGNTITITYMGKAYGDSCCCVKVTTCDCCRQYRTLNNMATLCYKQCCCNKLAQSNVVQVNVEY
;
A
#
# COMPACT_ATOMS: atom_id res chain seq x y z
N MET A 1 8.86 22.46 11.21
CA MET A 1 7.47 22.95 11.33
C MET A 1 6.73 23.09 9.99
N PHE A 2 7.38 23.41 8.88
CA PHE A 2 6.76 23.52 7.54
C PHE A 2 6.22 22.22 6.97
N ASN A 3 6.84 21.06 7.25
CA ASN A 3 6.43 19.76 6.69
C ASN A 3 5.10 19.21 7.23
N VAL A 4 4.72 19.57 8.46
CA VAL A 4 3.47 19.08 9.09
C VAL A 4 2.26 19.83 8.53
N ILE A 5 2.42 21.08 8.16
CA ILE A 5 1.33 21.89 7.59
C ILE A 5 1.01 21.46 6.16
N LEU A 6 2.02 21.15 5.35
CA LEU A 6 1.82 20.64 3.99
C LEU A 6 1.07 19.28 4.00
N GLN A 7 1.40 18.36 4.93
CA GLN A 7 0.70 17.07 5.03
C GLN A 7 -0.78 17.22 5.45
N LYS A 8 -1.09 18.21 6.29
CA LYS A 8 -2.49 18.49 6.68
C LYS A 8 -3.32 19.10 5.57
N VAL A 9 -2.74 20.00 4.79
CA VAL A 9 -3.43 20.67 3.66
C VAL A 9 -3.71 19.66 2.53
N VAL A 10 -2.77 18.75 2.27
CA VAL A 10 -2.91 17.76 1.20
C VAL A 10 -3.96 16.70 1.55
N LYS A 11 -4.11 16.29 2.83
CA LYS A 11 -5.21 15.39 3.24
C LYS A 11 -6.61 15.95 2.98
N SER A 12 -6.76 17.29 2.98
CA SER A 12 -8.05 17.95 2.70
C SER A 12 -8.37 18.03 1.21
N LEU A 13 -7.38 17.91 0.32
CA LEU A 13 -7.56 18.06 -1.12
C LEU A 13 -7.96 16.76 -1.84
N TYR A 14 -7.73 15.60 -1.21
CA TYR A 14 -8.04 14.28 -1.79
C TYR A 14 -9.06 13.52 -0.94
N ASN A 15 -10.31 13.95 -1.01
CA ASN A 15 -11.42 13.14 -0.51
C ASN A 15 -11.82 12.15 -1.63
N CYS A 16 -11.22 10.95 -1.62
CA CYS A 16 -11.53 9.89 -2.57
C CYS A 16 -12.98 9.39 -2.49
N ASN A 17 -13.74 9.85 -1.51
CA ASN A 17 -15.15 9.49 -1.34
C ASN A 17 -16.10 10.32 -2.22
N ASN A 18 -15.60 11.34 -2.92
CA ASN A 18 -16.43 12.20 -3.79
C ASN A 18 -16.10 11.90 -5.26
N THR A 19 -16.64 10.80 -5.76
CA THR A 19 -16.64 10.46 -7.19
C THR A 19 -17.65 11.32 -7.91
N ASN A 20 -17.32 12.58 -8.22
CA ASN A 20 -18.06 13.30 -9.22
C ASN A 20 -17.87 12.59 -10.56
N SER A 21 -18.95 12.04 -11.08
CA SER A 21 -19.02 11.32 -12.35
C SER A 21 -18.47 12.19 -13.48
N CYS A 22 -17.27 11.92 -13.94
CA CYS A 22 -16.79 12.41 -15.22
C CYS A 22 -17.25 11.42 -16.28
N ASN A 23 -18.30 11.79 -17.00
CA ASN A 23 -18.81 11.01 -18.10
C ASN A 23 -17.76 10.85 -19.20
N ASN A 24 -17.47 9.59 -19.54
CA ASN A 24 -16.95 9.07 -20.80
C ASN A 24 -15.88 9.88 -21.53
N THR A 25 -14.64 9.73 -21.08
CA THR A 25 -13.49 9.72 -21.98
C THR A 25 -12.62 8.54 -21.58
N THR A 26 -12.20 7.73 -22.53
CA THR A 26 -11.18 6.69 -22.37
C THR A 26 -9.83 7.36 -22.09
N CYS A 27 -9.70 7.90 -20.87
CA CYS A 27 -8.41 8.44 -20.43
C CYS A 27 -7.50 7.27 -20.05
N PRO A 28 -6.23 7.28 -20.45
CA PRO A 28 -5.25 6.31 -19.99
C PRO A 28 -5.26 6.24 -18.47
N GLU A 29 -5.26 5.04 -17.90
CA GLU A 29 -5.42 4.87 -16.47
C GLU A 29 -4.06 4.75 -15.76
N VAL A 30 -4.04 5.13 -14.49
CA VAL A 30 -2.97 4.73 -13.59
C VAL A 30 -3.28 3.33 -13.09
N THR A 31 -2.34 2.40 -13.29
CA THR A 31 -2.48 1.01 -12.86
C THR A 31 -1.59 0.70 -11.67
N LEU A 32 -2.08 -0.15 -10.77
CA LEU A 32 -1.34 -0.66 -9.63
C LEU A 32 -1.25 -2.18 -9.71
N THR A 33 -0.06 -2.70 -9.42
CA THR A 33 0.14 -4.13 -9.15
C THR A 33 0.84 -4.29 -7.80
N MET A 34 0.50 -5.34 -7.07
CA MET A 34 1.06 -5.63 -5.76
C MET A 34 1.55 -7.08 -5.71
N THR A 35 2.69 -7.29 -5.09
CA THR A 35 3.25 -8.60 -4.79
C THR A 35 3.77 -8.66 -3.36
N ALA A 36 3.92 -9.87 -2.84
CA ALA A 36 4.58 -10.13 -1.57
C ALA A 36 5.68 -11.18 -1.75
N ASN A 37 6.72 -11.10 -0.95
CA ASN A 37 7.84 -12.06 -0.99
C ASN A 37 7.52 -13.40 -0.33
N ALA A 38 6.39 -13.53 0.34
CA ALA A 38 5.94 -14.75 1.00
C ALA A 38 4.41 -14.89 0.91
N THR A 39 3.93 -16.12 0.89
CA THR A 39 2.51 -16.49 0.92
C THR A 39 2.09 -17.17 2.22
N GLN A 40 3.06 -17.55 3.05
CA GLN A 40 2.88 -18.12 4.40
C GLN A 40 3.81 -17.43 5.38
N LEU A 41 3.32 -17.15 6.57
CA LEU A 41 4.06 -16.49 7.65
C LEU A 41 3.79 -17.22 8.97
N ALA A 42 4.86 -17.48 9.71
CA ALA A 42 4.79 -17.82 11.13
C ALA A 42 4.73 -16.53 11.98
N PRO A 43 4.35 -16.63 13.26
CA PRO A 43 4.46 -15.50 14.19
C PRO A 43 5.87 -14.90 14.20
N CYS A 44 5.95 -13.59 14.13
CA CYS A 44 7.18 -12.78 14.04
C CYS A 44 7.91 -12.80 12.69
N ASP A 45 7.42 -13.50 11.70
CA ASP A 45 7.99 -13.40 10.37
C ASP A 45 7.77 -12.02 9.76
N LEU A 46 8.72 -11.62 8.91
CA LEU A 46 8.66 -10.40 8.14
C LEU A 46 8.15 -10.69 6.72
N ILE A 47 7.33 -9.80 6.23
CA ILE A 47 6.86 -9.82 4.85
C ILE A 47 7.23 -8.51 4.16
N THR A 48 7.71 -8.59 2.93
CA THR A 48 7.96 -7.42 2.08
C THR A 48 6.89 -7.34 1.01
N TYR A 49 6.18 -6.24 0.97
CA TYR A 49 5.27 -5.90 -0.11
C TYR A 49 5.96 -5.00 -1.13
N THR A 50 5.70 -5.26 -2.40
CA THR A 50 6.15 -4.43 -3.52
C THR A 50 4.94 -4.00 -4.31
N VAL A 51 4.74 -2.69 -4.43
CA VAL A 51 3.67 -2.09 -5.23
C VAL A 51 4.30 -1.34 -6.39
N THR A 52 3.87 -1.69 -7.60
CA THR A 52 4.28 -1.03 -8.83
C THR A 52 3.11 -0.17 -9.32
N ILE A 53 3.35 1.11 -9.50
CA ILE A 53 2.39 2.09 -10.00
C ILE A 53 2.86 2.54 -11.37
N THR A 54 2.06 2.34 -12.42
CA THR A 54 2.37 2.80 -13.77
C THR A 54 1.40 3.90 -14.16
N ASN A 55 1.94 5.09 -14.47
CA ASN A 55 1.17 6.22 -14.96
C ASN A 55 1.18 6.24 -16.49
N GLN A 56 0.02 6.11 -17.10
CA GLN A 56 -0.14 6.18 -18.56
C GLN A 56 -0.75 7.51 -19.03
N ASP A 57 -1.02 8.44 -18.10
CA ASP A 57 -1.65 9.73 -18.41
C ASP A 57 -0.72 10.91 -18.08
N SER A 58 -0.51 11.79 -19.07
CA SER A 58 0.29 13.01 -18.90
C SER A 58 -0.36 14.05 -17.96
N ASN A 59 -1.66 13.96 -17.72
CA ASN A 59 -2.38 14.87 -16.84
C ASN A 59 -2.33 14.49 -15.36
N VAL A 60 -1.80 13.30 -15.05
CA VAL A 60 -1.64 12.84 -13.67
C VAL A 60 -0.22 13.12 -13.22
N THR A 61 -0.03 14.08 -12.34
CA THR A 61 1.28 14.50 -11.84
C THR A 61 1.61 13.95 -10.45
N TYR A 62 0.60 13.58 -9.67
CA TYR A 62 0.76 13.02 -8.33
C TYR A 62 -0.50 12.30 -7.86
N GLY A 63 -0.34 11.45 -6.86
CA GLY A 63 -1.44 10.75 -6.19
C GLY A 63 -1.14 10.51 -4.71
N CYS A 64 -2.15 10.15 -3.94
CA CYS A 64 -2.02 9.73 -2.55
C CYS A 64 -2.08 8.20 -2.49
N PHE A 65 -0.95 7.59 -2.18
CA PHE A 65 -0.84 6.15 -1.95
C PHE A 65 -1.28 5.80 -0.54
N LYS A 66 -2.05 4.73 -0.39
CA LYS A 66 -2.47 4.20 0.90
C LYS A 66 -2.64 2.69 0.84
N GLU A 67 -2.34 2.03 1.94
CA GLU A 67 -2.59 0.63 2.17
C GLU A 67 -3.41 0.42 3.45
N ASN A 68 -4.24 -0.61 3.45
CA ASN A 68 -4.96 -1.05 4.64
C ASN A 68 -4.44 -2.43 5.04
N MET A 69 -3.30 -2.44 5.76
CA MET A 69 -2.63 -3.67 6.17
C MET A 69 -3.56 -4.52 7.06
N PRO A 70 -3.83 -5.78 6.68
CA PRO A 70 -4.78 -6.61 7.41
C PRO A 70 -4.15 -7.12 8.72
N CYS A 71 -4.91 -7.03 9.83
CA CYS A 71 -4.55 -7.66 11.09
C CYS A 71 -4.49 -9.20 10.93
N PRO A 72 -3.44 -9.90 11.44
CA PRO A 72 -2.45 -9.43 12.41
C PRO A 72 -1.08 -9.00 11.83
N ILE A 73 -1.01 -8.59 10.58
CA ILE A 73 0.22 -8.00 10.04
C ILE A 73 0.27 -6.51 10.42
N VAL A 74 1.37 -6.06 10.97
CA VAL A 74 1.61 -4.66 11.36
C VAL A 74 2.73 -4.08 10.54
N PHE A 75 2.53 -2.87 10.00
CA PHE A 75 3.57 -2.15 9.27
C PHE A 75 4.83 -1.93 10.14
N LEU A 76 6.00 -2.18 9.56
CA LEU A 76 7.29 -1.94 10.19
C LEU A 76 7.81 -0.55 9.81
N PRO A 77 7.82 0.43 10.74
CA PRO A 77 8.28 1.78 10.46
C PRO A 77 9.74 1.83 9.96
N GLY A 78 10.03 2.79 9.09
CA GLY A 78 11.38 2.98 8.57
C GLY A 78 11.75 2.12 7.37
N THR A 79 10.83 1.28 6.89
CA THR A 79 11.12 0.31 5.81
C THR A 79 10.65 0.74 4.42
N VAL A 80 10.00 1.89 4.31
CA VAL A 80 9.49 2.36 3.01
C VAL A 80 10.64 2.76 2.09
N THR A 81 10.63 2.23 0.88
CA THR A 81 11.47 2.74 -0.22
C THR A 81 10.59 3.14 -1.41
N ILE A 82 11.03 4.12 -2.18
CA ILE A 82 10.44 4.50 -3.47
C ILE A 82 11.56 4.49 -4.51
N ASN A 83 11.43 3.67 -5.53
CA ASN A 83 12.46 3.45 -6.56
C ASN A 83 13.84 3.12 -5.94
N GLY A 84 13.86 2.32 -4.88
CA GLY A 84 15.07 1.93 -4.15
C GLY A 84 15.63 2.98 -3.19
N THR A 85 15.11 4.22 -3.19
CA THR A 85 15.50 5.26 -2.24
C THR A 85 14.70 5.14 -0.94
N SER A 86 15.38 5.17 0.22
CA SER A 86 14.75 5.03 1.54
C SER A 86 14.01 6.29 1.97
N TYR A 87 12.80 6.12 2.50
CA TYR A 87 11.94 7.15 3.07
C TYR A 87 11.41 6.73 4.45
N PRO A 88 12.25 6.77 5.49
CA PRO A 88 11.94 6.15 6.79
C PRO A 88 10.78 6.80 7.55
N THR A 89 10.38 8.00 7.17
CA THR A 89 9.26 8.74 7.81
C THR A 89 7.90 8.47 7.18
N LEU A 90 7.86 7.79 6.03
CA LEU A 90 6.61 7.46 5.36
C LEU A 90 5.95 6.27 6.02
N ASP A 91 4.61 6.30 6.03
CA ASP A 91 3.77 5.24 6.58
C ASP A 91 2.62 4.95 5.59
N PRO A 92 2.64 3.80 4.91
CA PRO A 92 1.62 3.46 3.93
C PRO A 92 0.22 3.32 4.54
N THR A 93 0.11 2.96 5.82
CA THR A 93 -1.19 2.83 6.49
C THR A 93 -1.85 4.18 6.76
N LYS A 94 -1.06 5.25 6.90
CA LYS A 94 -1.54 6.63 7.01
C LYS A 94 -1.72 7.30 5.66
N GLY A 95 -1.05 6.78 4.64
CA GLY A 95 -1.00 7.32 3.29
C GLY A 95 0.01 8.45 3.14
N PHE A 96 0.57 8.55 1.93
CA PHE A 96 1.54 9.58 1.54
C PHE A 96 1.44 9.91 0.05
N ASN A 97 1.99 11.07 -0.34
CA ASN A 97 1.98 11.49 -1.73
C ASN A 97 3.07 10.82 -2.53
N VAL A 98 2.72 10.45 -3.76
CA VAL A 98 3.62 9.92 -4.78
C VAL A 98 3.59 10.87 -5.97
N ASN A 99 4.76 11.30 -6.43
CA ASN A 99 4.89 12.19 -7.58
C ASN A 99 5.15 11.36 -8.84
N PHE A 100 4.35 11.59 -9.87
CA PHE A 100 4.56 11.04 -11.21
C PHE A 100 5.31 12.08 -12.03
N LEU A 101 6.44 11.69 -12.60
CA LEU A 101 7.28 12.62 -13.33
C LEU A 101 6.81 12.83 -14.77
N THR A 102 6.45 11.74 -15.45
CA THR A 102 5.99 11.77 -16.83
C THR A 102 5.06 10.59 -17.14
N MET A 103 4.32 10.68 -18.24
CA MET A 103 3.56 9.56 -18.80
C MET A 103 4.51 8.39 -19.14
N GLY A 104 4.08 7.18 -18.84
CA GLY A 104 4.85 5.95 -19.03
C GLY A 104 5.80 5.62 -17.88
N ASN A 105 5.98 6.52 -16.90
CA ASN A 105 6.83 6.24 -15.75
C ASN A 105 6.20 5.22 -14.80
N THR A 106 7.08 4.40 -14.26
CA THR A 106 6.75 3.40 -13.25
C THR A 106 7.40 3.80 -11.92
N ILE A 107 6.64 3.74 -10.85
CA ILE A 107 7.11 3.94 -9.48
C ILE A 107 6.99 2.61 -8.74
N THR A 108 8.06 2.17 -8.12
CA THR A 108 8.08 0.99 -7.26
C THR A 108 8.17 1.41 -5.80
N ILE A 109 7.20 1.03 -5.01
CA ILE A 109 7.16 1.25 -3.56
C ILE A 109 7.35 -0.09 -2.88
N THR A 110 8.33 -0.19 -1.97
CA THR A 110 8.49 -1.36 -1.11
C THR A 110 8.35 -0.96 0.35
N TYR A 111 7.81 -1.85 1.16
CA TYR A 111 7.69 -1.68 2.62
C TYR A 111 7.52 -3.05 3.28
N MET A 112 7.79 -3.12 4.58
CA MET A 112 7.73 -4.37 5.33
C MET A 112 6.59 -4.36 6.35
N GLY A 113 6.03 -5.53 6.57
CA GLY A 113 5.16 -5.85 7.69
C GLY A 113 5.74 -6.96 8.55
N LYS A 114 5.26 -7.04 9.80
CA LYS A 114 5.57 -8.12 10.72
C LYS A 114 4.28 -8.83 11.12
N ALA A 115 4.27 -10.16 10.98
CA ALA A 115 3.14 -10.96 11.42
C ALA A 115 3.18 -11.13 12.96
N TYR A 116 2.02 -10.98 13.60
CA TYR A 116 1.84 -11.28 15.02
C TYR A 116 0.87 -12.47 15.12
N GLY A 117 1.15 -13.40 16.04
CA GLY A 117 0.19 -14.45 16.41
C GLY A 117 -0.91 -13.88 17.31
N ASP A 118 -1.93 -14.67 17.61
CA ASP A 118 -3.09 -14.27 18.45
C ASP A 118 -2.70 -13.75 19.83
N SER A 119 -1.53 -14.12 20.33
CA SER A 119 -1.01 -13.74 21.63
C SER A 119 0.04 -12.65 21.51
N CYS A 120 -0.13 -11.52 20.91
CA CYS A 120 0.82 -10.38 20.86
C CYS A 120 2.30 -10.65 21.25
N CYS A 121 2.62 -11.91 21.52
CA CYS A 121 3.92 -12.41 21.91
C CYS A 121 4.52 -13.20 20.75
N CYS A 122 5.72 -12.84 20.34
CA CYS A 122 6.50 -13.57 19.34
C CYS A 122 7.03 -14.92 19.91
N VAL A 123 6.17 -15.71 20.52
CA VAL A 123 6.53 -17.05 21.00
C VAL A 123 6.25 -18.03 19.88
N LYS A 124 7.30 -18.55 19.27
CA LYS A 124 7.16 -19.72 18.40
C LYS A 124 6.70 -20.89 19.26
N VAL A 125 5.42 -21.20 19.18
CA VAL A 125 4.91 -22.44 19.79
C VAL A 125 5.36 -23.57 18.88
N THR A 126 6.24 -24.44 19.37
CA THR A 126 6.60 -25.69 18.70
C THR A 126 5.44 -26.67 18.85
N THR A 127 4.35 -26.42 18.13
CA THR A 127 3.24 -27.35 18.03
C THR A 127 3.51 -28.37 16.94
N CYS A 128 2.99 -29.58 17.14
CA CYS A 128 2.93 -30.61 16.12
C CYS A 128 2.30 -30.01 14.84
N ASP A 129 2.86 -30.32 13.66
CA ASP A 129 2.37 -29.81 12.35
C ASP A 129 0.86 -30.02 12.13
N CYS A 130 0.27 -31.05 12.76
CA CYS A 130 -1.17 -31.34 12.68
C CYS A 130 -2.08 -30.36 13.45
N CYS A 131 -1.51 -29.44 14.25
CA CYS A 131 -2.25 -28.48 15.07
C CYS A 131 -2.08 -27.04 14.58
N ARG A 132 -1.33 -26.79 13.51
CA ARG A 132 -1.14 -25.44 12.96
C ARG A 132 -2.43 -24.96 12.32
N GLN A 133 -2.88 -23.81 12.76
CA GLN A 133 -4.00 -23.11 12.16
C GLN A 133 -3.49 -21.91 11.36
N TYR A 134 -4.13 -21.64 10.22
CA TYR A 134 -3.77 -20.53 9.35
C TYR A 134 -4.99 -19.65 9.09
N ARG A 135 -4.76 -18.36 9.10
CA ARG A 135 -5.75 -17.38 8.66
C ARG A 135 -5.29 -16.75 7.35
N THR A 136 -6.13 -16.86 6.32
CA THR A 136 -5.88 -16.18 5.04
C THR A 136 -6.22 -14.71 5.17
N LEU A 137 -5.26 -13.87 4.86
CA LEU A 137 -5.39 -12.41 4.83
C LEU A 137 -5.34 -11.92 3.40
N ASN A 138 -6.21 -10.99 3.07
CA ASN A 138 -6.25 -10.30 1.79
C ASN A 138 -5.69 -8.89 1.97
N ASN A 139 -4.67 -8.56 1.19
CA ASN A 139 -4.06 -7.24 1.21
C ASN A 139 -4.15 -6.57 -0.16
N MET A 140 -4.37 -5.27 -0.19
CA MET A 140 -4.54 -4.48 -1.40
C MET A 140 -4.11 -3.03 -1.16
N ALA A 141 -3.35 -2.48 -2.10
CA ALA A 141 -2.96 -1.08 -2.10
C ALA A 141 -3.94 -0.22 -2.93
N THR A 142 -4.05 1.04 -2.57
CA THR A 142 -4.89 2.02 -3.24
C THR A 142 -4.10 3.28 -3.58
N LEU A 143 -4.47 3.94 -4.67
CA LEU A 143 -3.96 5.24 -5.07
C LEU A 143 -5.13 6.16 -5.45
N CYS A 144 -5.28 7.24 -4.70
CA CYS A 144 -6.18 8.32 -5.07
C CYS A 144 -5.41 9.36 -5.88
N TYR A 145 -5.89 9.72 -7.06
CA TYR A 145 -5.27 10.71 -7.92
C TYR A 145 -6.30 11.59 -8.60
N LYS A 146 -5.86 12.70 -9.14
CA LYS A 146 -6.72 13.62 -9.88
C LYS A 146 -6.40 13.53 -11.36
N GLN A 147 -7.44 13.30 -12.17
CA GLN A 147 -7.36 13.23 -13.61
C GLN A 147 -8.48 14.12 -14.21
N CYS A 148 -8.13 15.04 -15.09
CA CYS A 148 -9.10 15.94 -15.74
C CYS A 148 -10.11 16.58 -14.76
N CYS A 149 -9.62 17.13 -13.64
CA CYS A 149 -10.42 17.71 -12.55
C CYS A 149 -11.26 16.73 -11.72
N CYS A 150 -11.23 15.43 -12.02
CA CYS A 150 -11.97 14.40 -11.31
C CYS A 150 -11.04 13.60 -10.38
N ASN A 151 -11.56 13.26 -9.21
CA ASN A 151 -10.88 12.33 -8.31
C ASN A 151 -11.09 10.90 -8.81
N LYS A 152 -10.02 10.16 -8.97
CA LYS A 152 -10.00 8.75 -9.38
C LYS A 152 -9.37 7.90 -8.29
N LEU A 153 -9.76 6.64 -8.25
CA LEU A 153 -9.21 5.62 -7.37
C LEU A 153 -8.70 4.46 -8.22
N ALA A 154 -7.41 4.17 -8.13
CA ALA A 154 -6.83 2.94 -8.62
C ALA A 154 -6.58 1.97 -7.47
N GLN A 155 -6.77 0.68 -7.73
CA GLN A 155 -6.55 -0.39 -6.76
C GLN A 155 -5.63 -1.44 -7.37
N SER A 156 -4.77 -2.04 -6.55
CA SER A 156 -3.96 -3.18 -6.97
C SER A 156 -4.79 -4.45 -7.05
N ASN A 157 -4.20 -5.50 -7.59
CA ASN A 157 -4.66 -6.86 -7.33
C ASN A 157 -4.61 -7.16 -5.82
N VAL A 158 -5.40 -8.15 -5.41
CA VAL A 158 -5.35 -8.69 -4.04
C VAL A 158 -4.17 -9.63 -3.91
N VAL A 159 -3.37 -9.45 -2.86
CA VAL A 159 -2.32 -10.38 -2.42
C VAL A 159 -2.85 -11.17 -1.23
N GLN A 160 -2.82 -12.49 -1.34
CA GLN A 160 -3.23 -13.41 -0.27
C GLN A 160 -2.02 -13.92 0.49
N VAL A 161 -2.09 -13.85 1.82
CA VAL A 161 -1.05 -14.36 2.73
C VAL A 161 -1.72 -15.17 3.84
N ASN A 162 -1.20 -16.36 4.10
CA ASN A 162 -1.64 -17.21 5.21
C ASN A 162 -0.75 -16.94 6.43
N VAL A 163 -1.34 -16.53 7.53
CA VAL A 163 -0.62 -16.31 8.79
C VAL A 163 -0.99 -17.43 9.76
N GLU A 164 0.04 -18.06 10.33
CA GLU A 164 -0.07 -19.08 11.39
C GLU A 164 -0.42 -18.41 12.72
N TYR A 165 -1.32 -19.07 13.53
CA TYR A 165 -1.71 -18.62 14.86
C TYR A 165 -1.93 -19.79 15.84
#